data_611c0e56c610f30a4715787acc8d58ee
#
_entry.id   611c0e56c610f30a4715787acc8d58ee
#
_cell.length_a   1.000
_cell.length_b   1.000
_cell.length_c   1.000
_cell.angle_alpha   90.00
_cell.angle_beta   90.00
_cell.angle_gamma   90.00
#
_symmetry.space_group_name_H-M   'P 1'
#
loop_
_entity.id
_entity.type
_entity.pdbx_description
1 polymer ?
#
loop_
_entity_poly.entity_id
_entity_poly.type
_entity_poly.pdbx_seq_one_letter_code
_entity_poly.pdbx_strand_id
1 'polypeptide(L)'
;MWGGVVSHELELRFNSPTVNLWFKPDEFIRFLKRLKYYLFECEMQSDANRSLECGYPVGRLDDIHVYFMHYDSFEQAKRKWNERLQRVNMDNLYIVMVERDGCTEKDLAAFDKLDYKHKVVFTAKEYPQFHSAYHIPGSEEDTDSVKDLCLYQNKFTGKRWLDEFDWVSFLNERSLS
;
A
#
# COMPACT_ATOMS: atom_id res chain seq x y z
N MET A 1 2.80 -1.58 2.80
CA MET A 1 3.22 -1.86 4.20
C MET A 1 2.09 -1.67 5.22
N TRP A 2 1.30 -0.63 5.11
CA TRP A 2 0.34 -0.12 6.11
C TRP A 2 -0.91 -0.96 6.32
N GLY A 3 -1.46 -1.58 5.29
CA GLY A 3 -2.64 -2.44 5.45
C GLY A 3 -2.44 -3.60 6.43
N GLY A 4 -1.20 -4.03 6.64
CA GLY A 4 -0.86 -5.04 7.63
C GLY A 4 -0.98 -4.55 9.07
N VAL A 5 -0.57 -3.32 9.36
CA VAL A 5 -0.62 -2.76 10.72
C VAL A 5 -2.07 -2.52 11.15
N VAL A 6 -2.86 -1.86 10.29
CA VAL A 6 -4.29 -1.62 10.57
C VAL A 6 -5.04 -2.95 10.78
N SER A 7 -4.78 -3.95 9.93
CA SER A 7 -5.42 -5.28 10.09
C SER A 7 -4.99 -5.96 11.38
N HIS A 8 -3.72 -5.85 11.79
CA HIS A 8 -3.22 -6.44 13.02
C HIS A 8 -3.89 -5.83 14.26
N GLU A 9 -4.03 -4.53 14.29
CA GLU A 9 -4.60 -3.81 15.46
C GLU A 9 -6.11 -3.98 15.60
N LEU A 10 -6.81 -4.08 14.46
CA LEU A 10 -8.24 -4.38 14.46
C LEU A 10 -8.51 -5.89 14.58
N GLU A 11 -7.46 -6.70 14.90
CA GLU A 11 -7.54 -8.16 14.97
C GLU A 11 -8.11 -8.81 13.70
N LEU A 12 -7.96 -8.12 12.56
CA LEU A 12 -8.46 -8.60 11.28
C LEU A 12 -7.43 -9.54 10.64
N ARG A 13 -7.92 -10.59 10.00
CA ARG A 13 -7.07 -11.50 9.24
C ARG A 13 -6.45 -10.76 8.05
N PHE A 14 -5.15 -10.97 7.80
CA PHE A 14 -4.48 -10.44 6.60
C PHE A 14 -5.09 -11.06 5.33
N ASN A 15 -5.90 -10.29 4.64
CA ASN A 15 -6.59 -10.69 3.41
C ASN A 15 -5.98 -10.07 2.14
N SER A 16 -4.87 -9.34 2.28
CA SER A 16 -4.18 -8.71 1.16
C SER A 16 -2.85 -9.41 0.88
N PRO A 17 -2.51 -9.73 -0.38
CA PRO A 17 -1.20 -10.22 -0.76
C PRO A 17 -0.11 -9.15 -0.59
N THR A 18 -0.47 -7.86 -0.56
CA THR A 18 0.46 -6.73 -0.49
C THR A 18 0.97 -6.39 0.92
N VAL A 19 0.74 -7.25 1.90
CA VAL A 19 1.27 -7.09 3.27
C VAL A 19 2.75 -7.41 3.32
N ASN A 20 3.55 -6.55 3.99
CA ASN A 20 5.00 -6.68 4.16
C ASN A 20 5.80 -6.65 2.84
N LEU A 21 5.33 -5.86 1.89
CA LEU A 21 6.02 -5.59 0.64
C LEU A 21 5.78 -4.15 0.21
N TRP A 22 6.48 -3.70 -0.82
CA TRP A 22 6.23 -2.39 -1.41
C TRP A 22 6.34 -2.43 -2.94
N PHE A 23 5.83 -1.39 -3.57
CA PHE A 23 5.92 -1.10 -4.99
C PHE A 23 6.46 0.31 -5.17
N LYS A 24 7.07 0.58 -6.31
CA LYS A 24 7.24 1.97 -6.75
C LYS A 24 5.86 2.59 -7.00
N PRO A 25 5.67 3.90 -6.78
CA PRO A 25 4.35 4.54 -6.91
C PRO A 25 3.69 4.32 -8.28
N ASP A 26 4.43 4.49 -9.36
CA ASP A 26 3.93 4.27 -10.73
C ASP A 26 3.59 2.79 -11.00
N GLU A 27 4.39 1.85 -10.46
CA GLU A 27 4.14 0.41 -10.57
C GLU A 27 2.91 0.00 -9.74
N PHE A 28 2.70 0.60 -8.55
CA PHE A 28 1.49 0.38 -7.75
C PHE A 28 0.23 0.85 -8.47
N ILE A 29 0.27 2.00 -9.12
CA ILE A 29 -0.86 2.50 -9.92
C ILE A 29 -1.14 1.57 -11.11
N ARG A 30 -0.10 1.07 -11.81
CA ARG A 30 -0.27 0.07 -12.88
C ARG A 30 -0.87 -1.22 -12.34
N PHE A 31 -0.39 -1.70 -11.19
CA PHE A 31 -0.95 -2.86 -10.49
C PHE A 31 -2.45 -2.68 -10.22
N LEU A 32 -2.85 -1.54 -9.67
CA LEU A 32 -4.25 -1.27 -9.38
C LEU A 32 -5.12 -1.15 -10.64
N LYS A 33 -4.62 -0.56 -11.72
CA LYS A 33 -5.35 -0.46 -13.00
C LYS A 33 -5.69 -1.82 -13.62
N ARG A 34 -4.88 -2.84 -13.37
CA ARG A 34 -5.03 -4.20 -13.91
C ARG A 34 -5.03 -5.25 -12.79
N LEU A 35 -5.63 -4.92 -11.65
CA LEU A 35 -5.52 -5.71 -10.42
C LEU A 35 -5.84 -7.19 -10.61
N LYS A 36 -6.97 -7.53 -11.28
CA LYS A 36 -7.35 -8.93 -11.55
C LYS A 36 -6.28 -9.67 -12.34
N TYR A 37 -5.73 -9.03 -13.37
CA TYR A 37 -4.68 -9.61 -14.20
C TYR A 37 -3.44 -9.96 -13.37
N TYR A 38 -2.90 -9.01 -12.61
CA TYR A 38 -1.69 -9.26 -11.82
C TYR A 38 -1.90 -10.23 -10.67
N LEU A 39 -3.11 -10.28 -10.10
CA LEU A 39 -3.39 -11.20 -9.00
C LEU A 39 -3.65 -12.63 -9.48
N PHE A 40 -4.36 -12.83 -10.59
CA PHE A 40 -4.93 -14.13 -10.91
C PHE A 40 -4.50 -14.72 -12.28
N GLU A 41 -3.93 -13.92 -13.15
CA GLU A 41 -3.55 -14.34 -14.50
C GLU A 41 -2.04 -14.27 -14.73
N CYS A 42 -1.33 -13.44 -13.93
CA CYS A 42 0.10 -13.25 -14.07
C CYS A 42 0.87 -14.10 -13.05
N GLU A 43 1.84 -14.90 -13.53
CA GLU A 43 2.71 -15.65 -12.63
C GLU A 43 3.87 -14.79 -12.13
N MET A 44 4.08 -14.79 -10.81
CA MET A 44 5.21 -14.11 -10.18
C MET A 44 6.52 -14.87 -10.43
N GLN A 45 7.48 -14.17 -11.01
CA GLN A 45 8.83 -14.64 -11.31
C GLN A 45 9.85 -13.92 -10.42
N SER A 46 10.97 -14.58 -10.11
CA SER A 46 12.08 -13.94 -9.39
C SER A 46 12.84 -12.99 -10.32
N ASP A 47 13.16 -11.79 -9.83
CA ASP A 47 14.14 -10.89 -10.44
C ASP A 47 15.45 -10.96 -9.64
N ALA A 48 16.33 -11.87 -10.02
CA ALA A 48 17.60 -12.12 -9.31
C ALA A 48 18.54 -10.90 -9.37
N ASN A 49 18.59 -10.19 -10.51
CA ASN A 49 19.46 -9.03 -10.66
C ASN A 49 19.03 -7.89 -9.73
N ARG A 50 17.74 -7.57 -9.73
CA ARG A 50 17.18 -6.55 -8.87
C ARG A 50 17.23 -6.93 -7.38
N SER A 51 17.08 -8.22 -7.08
CA SER A 51 17.25 -8.74 -5.71
C SER A 51 18.66 -8.53 -5.19
N LEU A 52 19.69 -8.73 -6.02
CA LEU A 52 21.09 -8.45 -5.67
C LEU A 52 21.32 -6.95 -5.45
N GLU A 53 20.77 -6.08 -6.29
CA GLU A 53 20.89 -4.63 -6.16
C GLU A 53 20.21 -4.12 -4.87
N CYS A 54 19.05 -4.66 -4.51
CA CYS A 54 18.29 -4.24 -3.35
C CYS A 54 18.73 -4.89 -2.03
N GLY A 55 19.39 -6.05 -2.08
CA GLY A 55 19.79 -6.82 -0.90
C GLY A 55 18.62 -7.60 -0.25
N TYR A 56 17.49 -7.73 -0.94
CA TYR A 56 16.32 -8.52 -0.52
C TYR A 56 15.54 -9.01 -1.75
N PRO A 57 14.66 -10.03 -1.60
CA PRO A 57 13.93 -10.60 -2.72
C PRO A 57 13.07 -9.60 -3.47
N VAL A 58 13.14 -9.64 -4.81
CA VAL A 58 12.27 -8.88 -5.71
C VAL A 58 11.59 -9.87 -6.66
N GLY A 59 10.26 -9.76 -6.73
CA GLY A 59 9.45 -10.46 -7.70
C GLY A 59 9.08 -9.56 -8.87
N ARG A 60 8.80 -10.17 -10.01
CA ARG A 60 8.26 -9.51 -11.19
C ARG A 60 6.93 -10.12 -11.57
N LEU A 61 5.93 -9.29 -11.78
CA LEU A 61 4.63 -9.62 -12.35
C LEU A 61 4.52 -8.86 -13.67
N ASP A 62 4.82 -9.53 -14.80
CA ASP A 62 4.88 -8.96 -16.14
C ASP A 62 5.77 -7.70 -16.20
N ASP A 63 5.19 -6.50 -16.21
CA ASP A 63 5.86 -5.20 -16.36
C ASP A 63 6.01 -4.42 -15.04
N ILE A 64 5.70 -5.02 -13.88
CA ILE A 64 5.86 -4.40 -12.56
C ILE A 64 6.70 -5.26 -11.63
N HIS A 65 7.33 -4.62 -10.63
CA HIS A 65 8.12 -5.28 -9.60
C HIS A 65 7.42 -5.23 -8.25
N VAL A 66 7.62 -6.29 -7.47
CA VAL A 66 7.12 -6.45 -6.10
C VAL A 66 8.32 -6.62 -5.20
N TYR A 67 8.52 -5.72 -4.25
CA TYR A 67 9.70 -5.65 -3.40
C TYR A 67 9.40 -6.26 -2.03
N PHE A 68 10.05 -7.38 -1.70
CA PHE A 68 9.80 -8.22 -0.53
C PHE A 68 10.82 -7.98 0.59
N MET A 69 11.01 -6.74 1.00
CA MET A 69 12.06 -6.32 1.96
C MET A 69 12.02 -7.01 3.33
N HIS A 70 10.93 -7.69 3.68
CA HIS A 70 10.76 -8.37 4.96
C HIS A 70 10.77 -9.90 4.83
N TYR A 71 11.30 -10.43 3.74
CA TYR A 71 11.37 -11.88 3.48
C TYR A 71 12.81 -12.30 3.25
N ASP A 72 13.16 -13.50 3.75
CA ASP A 72 14.50 -14.04 3.64
C ASP A 72 14.78 -14.65 2.25
N SER A 73 13.73 -15.08 1.55
CA SER A 73 13.85 -15.66 0.21
C SER A 73 12.63 -15.36 -0.67
N PHE A 74 12.86 -15.42 -1.99
CA PHE A 74 11.79 -15.27 -2.98
C PHE A 74 10.73 -16.39 -2.85
N GLU A 75 11.15 -17.61 -2.58
CA GLU A 75 10.26 -18.77 -2.42
C GLU A 75 9.31 -18.57 -1.24
N GLN A 76 9.83 -18.06 -0.12
CA GLN A 76 9.03 -17.72 1.05
C GLN A 76 8.03 -16.61 0.70
N ALA A 77 8.47 -15.54 0.03
CA ALA A 77 7.65 -14.44 -0.39
C ALA A 77 6.53 -14.87 -1.35
N LYS A 78 6.87 -15.65 -2.41
CA LYS A 78 5.91 -16.18 -3.39
C LYS A 78 4.88 -17.10 -2.73
N ARG A 79 5.29 -17.95 -1.79
CA ARG A 79 4.36 -18.81 -1.04
C ARG A 79 3.37 -17.95 -0.24
N LYS A 80 3.85 -16.95 0.50
CA LYS A 80 2.98 -16.04 1.28
C LYS A 80 2.07 -15.20 0.40
N TRP A 81 2.54 -14.73 -0.75
CA TRP A 81 1.72 -14.09 -1.76
C TRP A 81 0.56 -15.00 -2.19
N ASN A 82 0.86 -16.23 -2.62
CA ASN A 82 -0.15 -17.18 -3.09
C ASN A 82 -1.16 -17.58 -2.00
N GLU A 83 -0.70 -17.80 -0.75
CA GLU A 83 -1.58 -18.06 0.39
C GLU A 83 -2.58 -16.93 0.64
N ARG A 84 -2.16 -15.66 0.45
CA ARG A 84 -3.00 -14.48 0.67
C ARG A 84 -3.91 -14.17 -0.49
N LEU A 85 -3.50 -14.50 -1.73
CA LEU A 85 -4.35 -14.35 -2.92
C LEU A 85 -5.70 -15.05 -2.76
N GLN A 86 -5.71 -16.22 -2.14
CA GLN A 86 -6.94 -17.00 -1.92
C GLN A 86 -7.94 -16.32 -0.97
N ARG A 87 -7.54 -15.24 -0.32
CA ARG A 87 -8.37 -14.50 0.65
C ARG A 87 -8.83 -13.14 0.13
N VAL A 88 -8.36 -12.75 -1.06
CA VAL A 88 -8.73 -11.45 -1.63
C VAL A 88 -10.21 -11.42 -1.97
N ASN A 89 -10.92 -10.49 -1.37
CA ASN A 89 -12.30 -10.19 -1.74
C ASN A 89 -12.34 -9.03 -2.73
N MET A 90 -12.52 -9.33 -4.00
CA MET A 90 -12.53 -8.32 -5.07
C MET A 90 -13.73 -7.37 -5.02
N ASP A 91 -14.81 -7.75 -4.34
CA ASP A 91 -16.01 -6.92 -4.21
C ASP A 91 -15.91 -5.91 -3.05
N ASN A 92 -14.87 -6.05 -2.20
CA ASN A 92 -14.70 -5.19 -1.02
C ASN A 92 -13.21 -4.85 -0.83
N LEU A 93 -12.71 -3.95 -1.66
CA LEU A 93 -11.31 -3.51 -1.66
C LEU A 93 -11.16 -2.15 -0.99
N TYR A 94 -10.18 -2.06 -0.08
CA TYR A 94 -9.73 -0.83 0.56
C TYR A 94 -8.30 -0.56 0.13
N ILE A 95 -8.10 0.53 -0.60
CA ILE A 95 -6.81 0.86 -1.21
C ILE A 95 -6.16 2.00 -0.43
N VAL A 96 -4.95 1.74 0.06
CA VAL A 96 -4.16 2.74 0.80
C VAL A 96 -2.82 2.92 0.11
N MET A 97 -2.48 4.16 -0.17
CA MET A 97 -1.19 4.59 -0.72
C MET A 97 -0.57 5.64 0.21
N VAL A 98 0.74 5.83 0.13
CA VAL A 98 1.46 6.89 0.86
C VAL A 98 2.37 7.62 -0.12
N GLU A 99 2.38 8.94 -0.07
CA GLU A 99 3.28 9.80 -0.85
C GLU A 99 4.70 9.68 -0.28
N ARG A 100 5.51 8.83 -0.92
CA ARG A 100 6.92 8.56 -0.59
C ARG A 100 7.60 7.79 -1.71
N ASP A 101 8.90 7.51 -1.55
CA ASP A 101 9.68 6.68 -2.46
C ASP A 101 9.65 7.19 -3.92
N GLY A 102 9.69 8.52 -4.10
CA GLY A 102 9.66 9.18 -5.40
C GLY A 102 8.24 9.33 -6.00
N CYS A 103 7.21 9.27 -5.17
CA CYS A 103 5.84 9.58 -5.58
C CYS A 103 5.76 11.02 -6.08
N THR A 104 5.13 11.22 -7.22
CA THR A 104 4.96 12.53 -7.85
C THR A 104 3.50 12.96 -7.82
N GLU A 105 3.23 14.25 -7.99
CA GLU A 105 1.86 14.76 -8.13
C GLU A 105 1.11 14.10 -9.30
N LYS A 106 1.83 13.70 -10.36
CA LYS A 106 1.26 12.93 -11.46
C LYS A 106 0.76 11.55 -11.00
N ASP A 107 1.48 10.91 -10.07
CA ASP A 107 1.08 9.62 -9.51
C ASP A 107 -0.14 9.81 -8.59
N LEU A 108 -0.17 10.87 -7.78
CA LEU A 108 -1.34 11.21 -6.97
C LEU A 108 -2.58 11.45 -7.83
N ALA A 109 -2.45 12.24 -8.91
CA ALA A 109 -3.52 12.47 -9.86
C ALA A 109 -3.99 11.19 -10.56
N ALA A 110 -3.07 10.27 -10.86
CA ALA A 110 -3.40 8.99 -11.46
C ALA A 110 -4.09 8.05 -10.45
N PHE A 111 -3.69 8.07 -9.19
CA PHE A 111 -4.33 7.33 -8.10
C PHE A 111 -5.76 7.85 -7.84
N ASP A 112 -5.94 9.16 -7.81
CA ASP A 112 -7.25 9.79 -7.57
C ASP A 112 -8.27 9.41 -8.65
N LYS A 113 -7.84 9.18 -9.89
CA LYS A 113 -8.67 8.75 -11.01
C LYS A 113 -9.00 7.26 -11.05
N LEU A 114 -8.42 6.43 -10.17
CA LEU A 114 -8.74 5.01 -10.12
C LEU A 114 -10.19 4.80 -9.67
N ASP A 115 -10.88 3.86 -10.30
CA ASP A 115 -12.26 3.51 -9.96
C ASP A 115 -12.30 2.50 -8.81
N TYR A 116 -11.92 2.98 -7.60
CA TYR A 116 -12.08 2.25 -6.35
C TYR A 116 -12.92 3.09 -5.39
N LYS A 117 -13.94 2.49 -4.82
CA LYS A 117 -14.85 3.16 -3.90
C LYS A 117 -14.13 3.61 -2.61
N HIS A 118 -13.33 2.73 -2.04
CA HIS A 118 -12.60 2.98 -0.80
C HIS A 118 -11.11 3.09 -1.10
N LYS A 119 -10.63 4.32 -1.28
CA LYS A 119 -9.21 4.59 -1.50
C LYS A 119 -8.79 5.85 -0.77
N VAL A 120 -7.57 5.85 -0.25
CA VAL A 120 -6.93 6.99 0.38
C VAL A 120 -5.44 7.00 0.06
N VAL A 121 -4.89 8.17 -0.19
CA VAL A 121 -3.44 8.39 -0.23
C VAL A 121 -3.06 9.42 0.83
N PHE A 122 -2.15 9.00 1.74
CA PHE A 122 -1.59 9.91 2.73
C PHE A 122 -0.52 10.77 2.07
N THR A 123 -0.61 12.08 2.26
CA THR A 123 0.20 13.07 1.54
C THR A 123 1.00 13.96 2.48
N ALA A 124 2.15 14.46 2.02
CA ALA A 124 3.05 15.33 2.77
C ALA A 124 2.51 16.77 2.89
N LYS A 125 1.55 17.14 2.05
CA LYS A 125 0.88 18.44 2.07
C LYS A 125 -0.56 18.31 1.61
N GLU A 126 -1.34 19.36 1.76
CA GLU A 126 -2.71 19.41 1.24
C GLU A 126 -2.74 19.43 -0.28
N TYR A 127 -3.61 18.61 -0.86
CA TYR A 127 -3.93 18.57 -2.29
C TYR A 127 -5.44 18.67 -2.48
N PRO A 128 -6.04 19.86 -2.37
CA PRO A 128 -7.49 20.03 -2.40
C PRO A 128 -8.13 19.62 -3.75
N GLN A 129 -7.32 19.48 -4.79
CA GLN A 129 -7.77 19.01 -6.10
C GLN A 129 -7.93 17.48 -6.20
N PHE A 130 -7.44 16.70 -5.22
CA PHE A 130 -7.52 15.23 -5.21
C PHE A 130 -8.43 14.75 -4.07
N HIS A 131 -9.52 14.08 -4.40
CA HIS A 131 -10.51 13.59 -3.42
C HIS A 131 -9.97 12.49 -2.51
N SER A 132 -9.03 11.69 -3.01
CA SER A 132 -8.41 10.59 -2.24
C SER A 132 -7.24 11.02 -1.36
N ALA A 133 -6.77 12.27 -1.49
CA ALA A 133 -5.63 12.77 -0.71
C ALA A 133 -6.05 13.11 0.72
N TYR A 134 -5.24 12.67 1.68
CA TYR A 134 -5.41 12.96 3.09
C TYR A 134 -4.07 13.39 3.69
N HIS A 135 -3.98 14.64 4.12
CA HIS A 135 -2.80 15.18 4.78
C HIS A 135 -2.93 15.05 6.30
N ILE A 136 -1.91 14.49 6.94
CA ILE A 136 -1.78 14.46 8.40
C ILE A 136 -0.73 15.50 8.79
N PRO A 137 -1.12 16.64 9.36
CA PRO A 137 -0.17 17.70 9.72
C PRO A 137 0.93 17.22 10.65
N GLY A 138 2.20 17.48 10.31
CA GLY A 138 3.38 17.06 11.06
C GLY A 138 3.94 15.69 10.66
N SER A 139 3.24 14.94 9.78
CA SER A 139 3.73 13.66 9.27
C SER A 139 4.70 13.78 8.10
N GLU A 140 5.01 15.00 7.67
CA GLU A 140 5.94 15.27 6.58
C GLU A 140 7.38 14.88 6.99
N GLU A 141 8.06 14.12 6.15
CA GLU A 141 9.50 13.89 6.23
C GLU A 141 10.22 14.98 5.44
N ASP A 142 9.70 15.25 4.23
CA ASP A 142 10.10 16.29 3.29
C ASP A 142 8.87 16.94 2.65
N THR A 143 9.08 17.85 1.71
CA THR A 143 8.01 18.58 0.99
C THR A 143 7.10 17.69 0.16
N ASP A 144 7.53 16.46 -0.15
CA ASP A 144 6.87 15.48 -1.02
C ASP A 144 7.02 14.04 -0.51
N SER A 145 7.32 13.87 0.77
CA SER A 145 7.48 12.56 1.40
C SER A 145 6.88 12.52 2.81
N VAL A 146 6.07 11.52 3.05
CA VAL A 146 5.44 11.23 4.33
C VAL A 146 6.33 10.28 5.13
N LYS A 147 6.51 10.58 6.43
CA LYS A 147 7.20 9.72 7.40
C LYS A 147 6.58 8.33 7.49
N ASP A 148 7.24 7.45 8.20
CA ASP A 148 6.63 6.21 8.66
C ASP A 148 5.47 6.52 9.62
N LEU A 149 4.24 6.37 9.14
CA LEU A 149 3.03 6.68 9.88
C LEU A 149 2.81 5.78 11.11
N CYS A 150 3.56 4.67 11.25
CA CYS A 150 3.58 3.85 12.48
C CYS A 150 4.44 4.44 13.59
N LEU A 151 5.25 5.46 13.30
CA LEU A 151 6.01 6.15 14.33
C LEU A 151 5.09 6.91 15.27
N TYR A 152 5.46 6.93 16.55
CA TYR A 152 4.74 7.73 17.54
C TYR A 152 4.97 9.22 17.30
N GLN A 153 3.90 9.99 17.31
CA GLN A 153 3.95 11.46 17.30
C GLN A 153 4.62 11.97 18.57
N ASN A 154 4.30 11.31 19.68
CA ASN A 154 4.82 11.63 20.99
C ASN A 154 4.95 10.35 21.81
N LYS A 155 6.12 10.13 22.41
CA LYS A 155 6.41 8.96 23.25
C LYS A 155 5.52 8.87 24.50
N PHE A 156 4.98 10.00 24.97
CA PHE A 156 4.15 10.05 26.18
C PHE A 156 2.68 9.65 25.91
N THR A 157 2.15 9.97 24.75
CA THR A 157 0.74 9.69 24.42
C THR A 157 0.54 8.32 23.82
N GLY A 158 1.60 7.70 23.29
CA GLY A 158 1.51 6.45 22.53
C GLY A 158 0.73 6.57 21.22
N LYS A 159 0.35 7.79 20.81
CA LYS A 159 -0.38 8.06 19.58
C LYS A 159 0.58 8.06 18.38
N ARG A 160 0.24 7.33 17.32
CA ARG A 160 1.00 7.31 16.07
C ARG A 160 0.38 8.28 15.07
N TRP A 161 1.10 8.62 14.02
CA TRP A 161 0.56 9.41 12.91
C TRP A 161 -0.64 8.73 12.25
N LEU A 162 -0.59 7.41 12.11
CA LEU A 162 -1.66 6.59 11.54
C LEU A 162 -2.99 6.69 12.30
N ASP A 163 -2.94 6.99 13.60
CA ASP A 163 -4.12 7.07 14.48
C ASP A 163 -4.91 8.39 14.31
N GLU A 164 -4.40 9.33 13.50
CA GLU A 164 -5.12 10.56 13.12
C GLU A 164 -6.21 10.34 12.07
N PHE A 165 -6.13 9.24 11.31
CA PHE A 165 -7.10 8.92 10.29
C PHE A 165 -8.26 8.10 10.87
N ASP A 166 -9.48 8.44 10.51
CA ASP A 166 -10.68 7.70 10.95
C ASP A 166 -10.84 6.38 10.18
N TRP A 167 -10.08 5.37 10.61
CA TRP A 167 -10.14 4.02 10.06
C TRP A 167 -11.50 3.38 10.24
N VAL A 168 -12.23 3.70 11.31
CA VAL A 168 -13.54 3.11 11.60
C VAL A 168 -14.53 3.55 10.53
N SER A 169 -14.63 4.83 10.26
CA SER A 169 -15.49 5.34 9.19
C SER A 169 -15.05 4.81 7.83
N PHE A 170 -13.76 4.87 7.50
CA PHE A 170 -13.23 4.40 6.22
C PHE A 170 -13.53 2.93 5.94
N LEU A 171 -13.43 2.05 6.95
CA LEU A 171 -13.67 0.61 6.80
C LEU A 171 -15.16 0.23 6.92
N ASN A 172 -16.01 1.07 7.54
CA ASN A 172 -17.43 0.82 7.74
C ASN A 172 -18.35 1.53 6.75
N GLU A 173 -17.81 2.32 5.83
CA GLU A 173 -18.61 2.89 4.73
C GLU A 173 -19.16 1.78 3.83
N ARG A 174 -20.13 1.03 4.36
CA ARG A 174 -20.94 0.12 3.56
C ARG A 174 -21.73 0.94 2.55
N SER A 175 -21.74 0.49 1.30
CA SER A 175 -22.68 1.01 0.32
C SER A 175 -24.07 1.00 0.92
N LEU A 176 -24.62 2.17 1.19
CA LEU A 176 -26.06 2.32 1.15
C LEU A 176 -26.42 2.19 -0.33
N SER A 177 -26.68 0.94 -0.75
CA SER A 177 -27.23 0.61 -2.07
C SER A 177 -28.70 1.01 -2.10
#